data_e6e83d592a81402bd0ee23e208fea65e
#
_entry.id   e6e83d592a81402bd0ee23e208fea65e
#
_cell.length_a   1.000
_cell.length_b   1.000
_cell.length_c   1.000
_cell.angle_alpha   90.00
_cell.angle_beta   90.00
_cell.angle_gamma   90.00
#
_symmetry.space_group_name_H-M   'P 1'
#
loop_
_entity.id
_entity.type
_entity.pdbx_description
1 polymer ?
#
loop_
_entity_poly.entity_id
_entity_poly.type
_entity_poly.pdbx_seq_one_letter_code
_entity_poly.pdbx_strand_id
1 'polypeptide(L)'
;GFPEAIAAIYPHAEVQLCLVHLVRHSLAYVSWKQRKAVAADLRVVYSAAGVDEAQVALDAFALKWDGPYPQIAKSWRNNWARVIPFFAYAPEIRKVIYTTNAIESVNFSLRKITKTRASFPNDEAAIKLLYLALRNISQRWTMPIQNWKHAMSQLMIRFEAQFNQA
;
A
#
# COMPACT_ATOMS: atom_id res chain seq x y z
N GLY A 1 12.27 -1.33 -13.74
CA GLY A 1 12.17 -1.17 -12.27
C GLY A 1 11.49 -2.35 -11.60
N PHE A 2 11.05 -2.19 -10.35
CA PHE A 2 10.45 -3.29 -9.58
C PHE A 2 9.17 -3.89 -10.22
N PRO A 3 8.25 -3.11 -10.79
CA PRO A 3 7.07 -3.63 -11.49
C PRO A 3 7.43 -4.49 -12.70
N GLU A 4 8.42 -4.10 -13.47
CA GLU A 4 8.87 -4.82 -14.66
C GLU A 4 9.52 -6.17 -14.28
N ALA A 5 10.26 -6.19 -13.17
CA ALA A 5 10.83 -7.42 -12.63
C ALA A 5 9.74 -8.41 -12.15
N ILE A 6 8.69 -7.89 -11.50
CA ILE A 6 7.53 -8.72 -11.11
C ILE A 6 6.85 -9.29 -12.35
N ALA A 7 6.57 -8.46 -13.35
CA ALA A 7 5.91 -8.91 -14.59
C ALA A 7 6.71 -9.96 -15.35
N ALA A 8 8.05 -9.89 -15.31
CA ALA A 8 8.92 -10.85 -15.96
C ALA A 8 8.91 -12.24 -15.29
N ILE A 9 8.78 -12.30 -13.95
CA ILE A 9 8.83 -13.56 -13.20
C ILE A 9 7.42 -14.08 -12.91
N TYR A 10 6.47 -13.17 -12.68
CA TYR A 10 5.08 -13.48 -12.36
C TYR A 10 4.12 -12.79 -13.34
N PRO A 11 4.00 -13.29 -14.59
CA PRO A 11 3.24 -12.60 -15.65
C PRO A 11 1.74 -12.46 -15.33
N HIS A 12 1.21 -13.30 -14.45
CA HIS A 12 -0.18 -13.22 -13.98
C HIS A 12 -0.38 -12.39 -12.71
N ALA A 13 0.69 -11.82 -12.14
CA ALA A 13 0.59 -10.98 -10.95
C ALA A 13 0.09 -9.58 -11.33
N GLU A 14 -0.93 -9.12 -10.64
CA GLU A 14 -1.45 -7.76 -10.77
C GLU A 14 -0.61 -6.81 -9.91
N VAL A 15 0.09 -5.87 -10.55
CA VAL A 15 0.95 -4.91 -9.86
C VAL A 15 0.16 -3.64 -9.55
N GLN A 16 -0.09 -3.41 -8.27
CA GLN A 16 -0.79 -2.24 -7.78
C GLN A 16 0.15 -1.30 -7.01
N LEU A 17 -0.03 0.00 -7.22
CA LEU A 17 0.69 1.00 -6.44
C LEU A 17 0.10 1.08 -5.01
N CYS A 18 0.98 1.16 -4.03
CA CYS A 18 0.56 1.32 -2.64
C CYS A 18 -0.09 2.70 -2.41
N LEU A 19 -1.40 2.70 -2.18
CA LEU A 19 -2.18 3.93 -1.95
C LEU A 19 -1.72 4.69 -0.71
N VAL A 20 -1.32 4.00 0.35
CA VAL A 20 -0.80 4.64 1.57
C VAL A 20 0.45 5.47 1.26
N HIS A 21 1.37 4.92 0.46
CA HIS A 21 2.57 5.64 0.04
C HIS A 21 2.25 6.77 -0.93
N LEU A 22 1.31 6.57 -1.86
CA LEU A 22 0.89 7.62 -2.80
C LEU A 22 0.28 8.82 -2.06
N VAL A 23 -0.62 8.57 -1.09
CA VAL A 23 -1.20 9.62 -0.24
C VAL A 23 -0.11 10.30 0.60
N ARG A 24 0.75 9.52 1.25
CA ARG A 24 1.85 10.08 2.06
C ARG A 24 2.79 10.95 1.24
N HIS A 25 3.15 10.51 0.04
CA HIS A 25 3.96 11.29 -0.89
C HIS A 25 3.24 12.58 -1.32
N SER A 26 1.95 12.51 -1.63
CA SER A 26 1.12 13.68 -1.95
C SER A 26 1.15 14.72 -0.82
N LEU A 27 0.98 14.27 0.43
CA LEU A 27 0.97 15.14 1.60
C LEU A 27 2.36 15.73 1.95
N ALA A 28 3.45 15.18 1.41
CA ALA A 28 4.79 15.76 1.59
C ALA A 28 4.93 17.14 0.96
N TYR A 29 4.18 17.42 -0.11
CA TYR A 29 4.16 18.74 -0.77
C TYR A 29 3.26 19.77 -0.07
N VAL A 30 2.43 19.32 0.88
CA VAL A 30 1.35 20.15 1.45
C VAL A 30 1.81 20.83 2.74
N SER A 31 1.51 22.12 2.87
CA SER A 31 1.73 22.87 4.12
C SER A 31 0.97 22.20 5.28
N TRP A 32 1.51 22.29 6.48
CA TRP A 32 0.91 21.70 7.68
C TRP A 32 -0.56 22.09 7.86
N LYS A 33 -0.89 23.36 7.61
CA LYS A 33 -2.25 23.90 7.78
C LYS A 33 -3.29 23.24 6.87
N GLN A 34 -2.88 22.81 5.66
CA GLN A 34 -3.77 22.26 4.63
C GLN A 34 -3.75 20.73 4.55
N ARG A 35 -2.81 20.06 5.23
CA ARG A 35 -2.67 18.58 5.15
C ARG A 35 -3.95 17.84 5.45
N LYS A 36 -4.70 18.26 6.48
CA LYS A 36 -5.96 17.60 6.87
C LYS A 36 -7.02 17.71 5.78
N ALA A 37 -7.15 18.89 5.17
CA ALA A 37 -8.12 19.12 4.09
C ALA A 37 -7.74 18.36 2.82
N VAL A 38 -6.47 18.43 2.39
CA VAL A 38 -5.98 17.69 1.23
C VAL A 38 -6.12 16.17 1.44
N ALA A 39 -5.80 15.66 2.63
CA ALA A 39 -5.97 14.25 2.94
C ALA A 39 -7.44 13.80 2.90
N ALA A 40 -8.37 14.66 3.36
CA ALA A 40 -9.80 14.38 3.30
C ALA A 40 -10.30 14.32 1.85
N ASP A 41 -9.88 15.25 1.01
CA ASP A 41 -10.27 15.26 -0.41
C ASP A 41 -9.65 14.10 -1.19
N LEU A 42 -8.38 13.73 -0.93
CA LEU A 42 -7.78 12.52 -1.51
C LEU A 42 -8.51 11.24 -1.05
N ARG A 43 -9.03 11.23 0.18
CA ARG A 43 -9.80 10.08 0.66
C ARG A 43 -11.04 9.84 -0.18
N VAL A 44 -11.72 10.88 -0.67
CA VAL A 44 -12.88 10.74 -1.56
C VAL A 44 -12.49 9.96 -2.81
N VAL A 45 -11.32 10.25 -3.39
CA VAL A 45 -10.82 9.55 -4.58
C VAL A 45 -10.68 8.05 -4.33
N TYR A 46 -9.94 7.63 -3.32
CA TYR A 46 -9.66 6.20 -3.12
C TYR A 46 -10.75 5.45 -2.33
N SER A 47 -11.74 6.14 -1.78
CA SER A 47 -12.92 5.51 -1.17
C SER A 47 -14.13 5.42 -2.11
N ALA A 48 -14.02 5.90 -3.33
CA ALA A 48 -15.05 5.83 -4.35
C ALA A 48 -15.50 4.38 -4.61
N ALA A 49 -16.74 4.18 -5.03
CA ALA A 49 -17.29 2.85 -5.27
C ALA A 49 -16.62 2.17 -6.47
N GLY A 50 -16.28 2.94 -7.51
CA GLY A 50 -15.64 2.45 -8.73
C GLY A 50 -14.67 3.44 -9.35
N VAL A 51 -14.12 3.05 -10.50
CA VAL A 51 -13.13 3.83 -11.25
C VAL A 51 -13.67 5.16 -11.72
N ASP A 52 -14.91 5.17 -12.26
CA ASP A 52 -15.52 6.39 -12.83
C ASP A 52 -15.75 7.45 -11.74
N GLU A 53 -16.29 7.04 -10.59
CA GLU A 53 -16.47 7.93 -9.44
C GLU A 53 -15.13 8.44 -8.90
N ALA A 54 -14.13 7.58 -8.86
CA ALA A 54 -12.79 7.95 -8.44
C ALA A 54 -12.15 8.97 -9.40
N GLN A 55 -12.39 8.84 -10.70
CA GLN A 55 -11.93 9.80 -11.71
C GLN A 55 -12.61 11.16 -11.52
N VAL A 56 -13.92 11.19 -11.34
CA VAL A 56 -14.67 12.43 -11.03
C VAL A 56 -14.15 13.09 -9.76
N ALA A 57 -13.90 12.30 -8.71
CA ALA A 57 -13.35 12.80 -7.47
C ALA A 57 -11.92 13.37 -7.64
N LEU A 58 -11.08 12.74 -8.47
CA LEU A 58 -9.73 13.22 -8.78
C LEU A 58 -9.79 14.54 -9.58
N ASP A 59 -10.73 14.68 -10.50
CA ASP A 59 -10.90 15.92 -11.26
C ASP A 59 -11.42 17.06 -10.38
N ALA A 60 -12.35 16.78 -9.46
CA ALA A 60 -12.77 17.74 -8.43
C ALA A 60 -11.63 18.13 -7.49
N PHE A 61 -10.79 17.16 -7.11
CA PHE A 61 -9.56 17.41 -6.35
C PHE A 61 -8.62 18.36 -7.11
N ALA A 62 -8.39 18.11 -8.40
CA ALA A 62 -7.54 18.95 -9.24
C ALA A 62 -8.07 20.39 -9.33
N LEU A 63 -9.36 20.57 -9.58
CA LEU A 63 -9.99 21.91 -9.62
C LEU A 63 -9.74 22.71 -8.34
N LYS A 64 -9.73 22.05 -7.19
CA LYS A 64 -9.54 22.72 -5.90
C LYS A 64 -8.07 22.96 -5.56
N TRP A 65 -7.17 22.02 -5.93
CA TRP A 65 -5.82 21.97 -5.39
C TRP A 65 -4.71 22.19 -6.43
N ASP A 66 -4.98 22.21 -7.73
CA ASP A 66 -3.94 22.40 -8.75
C ASP A 66 -3.28 23.79 -8.69
N GLY A 67 -3.98 24.81 -8.17
CA GLY A 67 -3.36 26.11 -7.94
C GLY A 67 -2.14 26.00 -7.00
N PRO A 68 -2.35 25.62 -5.73
CA PRO A 68 -1.26 25.53 -4.76
C PRO A 68 -0.39 24.24 -4.88
N TYR A 69 -0.93 23.12 -5.41
CA TYR A 69 -0.27 21.81 -5.38
C TYR A 69 -0.47 21.01 -6.68
N PRO A 70 -0.13 21.53 -7.86
CA PRO A 70 -0.43 20.90 -9.17
C PRO A 70 0.23 19.53 -9.35
N GLN A 71 1.34 19.27 -8.65
CA GLN A 71 2.06 18.01 -8.73
C GLN A 71 1.28 16.82 -8.15
N ILE A 72 0.29 17.04 -7.27
CA ILE A 72 -0.46 15.95 -6.63
C ILE A 72 -1.37 15.29 -7.65
N ALA A 73 -2.33 16.00 -8.26
CA ALA A 73 -3.23 15.44 -9.25
C ALA A 73 -2.46 14.89 -10.46
N LYS A 74 -1.40 15.59 -10.91
CA LYS A 74 -0.50 15.09 -11.96
C LYS A 74 0.11 13.75 -11.60
N SER A 75 0.62 13.58 -10.37
CA SER A 75 1.20 12.31 -9.89
C SER A 75 0.17 11.19 -9.88
N TRP A 76 -1.06 11.47 -9.43
CA TRP A 76 -2.14 10.48 -9.42
C TRP A 76 -2.54 10.06 -10.83
N ARG A 77 -2.70 11.02 -11.76
CA ARG A 77 -3.00 10.73 -13.17
C ARG A 77 -1.90 9.91 -13.85
N ASN A 78 -0.63 10.25 -13.64
CA ASN A 78 0.51 9.52 -14.20
C ASN A 78 0.59 8.06 -13.69
N ASN A 79 0.07 7.79 -12.51
CA ASN A 79 0.05 6.46 -11.91
C ASN A 79 -1.34 5.79 -11.99
N TRP A 80 -2.30 6.38 -12.68
CA TRP A 80 -3.70 5.96 -12.65
C TRP A 80 -3.88 4.49 -13.02
N ALA A 81 -3.22 4.03 -14.08
CA ALA A 81 -3.26 2.63 -14.50
C ALA A 81 -2.79 1.63 -13.42
N ARG A 82 -1.98 2.09 -12.45
CA ARG A 82 -1.53 1.29 -11.30
C ARG A 82 -2.37 1.51 -10.03
N VAL A 83 -3.31 2.44 -10.07
CA VAL A 83 -4.28 2.72 -9.00
C VAL A 83 -5.59 2.00 -9.27
N ILE A 84 -6.07 2.00 -10.51
CA ILE A 84 -7.37 1.42 -10.87
C ILE A 84 -7.56 -0.06 -10.50
N PRO A 85 -6.55 -0.95 -10.52
CA PRO A 85 -6.74 -2.34 -10.10
C PRO A 85 -7.33 -2.48 -8.70
N PHE A 86 -7.06 -1.51 -7.82
CA PHE A 86 -7.61 -1.45 -6.47
C PHE A 86 -9.16 -1.46 -6.44
N PHE A 87 -9.80 -0.81 -7.41
CA PHE A 87 -11.27 -0.71 -7.46
C PHE A 87 -11.96 -2.01 -7.90
N ALA A 88 -11.20 -2.94 -8.47
CA ALA A 88 -11.71 -4.26 -8.81
C ALA A 88 -11.95 -5.17 -7.58
N TYR A 89 -11.42 -4.78 -6.42
CA TYR A 89 -11.58 -5.54 -5.18
C TYR A 89 -12.82 -5.08 -4.39
N ALA A 90 -13.45 -6.03 -3.69
CA ALA A 90 -14.55 -5.74 -2.76
C ALA A 90 -14.09 -4.77 -1.64
N PRO A 91 -15.00 -3.94 -1.09
CA PRO A 91 -14.66 -2.94 -0.07
C PRO A 91 -13.90 -3.51 1.13
N GLU A 92 -14.21 -4.75 1.52
CA GLU A 92 -13.56 -5.46 2.64
C GLU A 92 -12.09 -5.73 2.35
N ILE A 93 -11.76 -6.16 1.13
CA ILE A 93 -10.39 -6.38 0.66
C ILE A 93 -9.68 -5.03 0.55
N ARG A 94 -10.32 -4.04 -0.07
CA ARG A 94 -9.75 -2.69 -0.21
C ARG A 94 -9.37 -2.10 1.15
N LYS A 95 -10.23 -2.27 2.15
CA LYS A 95 -9.97 -1.81 3.52
C LYS A 95 -8.71 -2.45 4.11
N VAL A 96 -8.50 -3.74 3.92
CA VAL A 96 -7.28 -4.42 4.38
C VAL A 96 -6.05 -3.90 3.63
N ILE A 97 -6.13 -3.76 2.30
CA ILE A 97 -5.01 -3.29 1.46
C ILE A 97 -4.50 -1.91 1.93
N TYR A 98 -5.37 -0.94 2.20
CA TYR A 98 -4.91 0.41 2.58
C TYR A 98 -4.76 0.65 4.08
N THR A 99 -5.22 -0.29 4.93
CA THR A 99 -5.05 -0.18 6.39
C THR A 99 -3.94 -1.07 6.94
N THR A 100 -3.53 -2.09 6.18
CA THR A 100 -2.57 -3.08 6.65
C THR A 100 -1.14 -2.61 6.41
N ASN A 101 -0.52 -2.06 7.46
CA ASN A 101 0.89 -1.67 7.48
C ASN A 101 1.78 -2.78 8.05
N ALA A 102 1.44 -4.06 7.84
CA ALA A 102 2.18 -5.17 8.42
C ALA A 102 3.64 -5.19 7.94
N ILE A 103 3.85 -5.05 6.63
CA ILE A 103 5.20 -5.05 6.03
C ILE A 103 5.99 -3.82 6.48
N GLU A 104 5.39 -2.64 6.52
CA GLU A 104 6.04 -1.42 7.02
C GLU A 104 6.41 -1.53 8.49
N SER A 105 5.56 -2.15 9.31
CA SER A 105 5.84 -2.41 10.73
C SER A 105 7.02 -3.35 10.91
N VAL A 106 7.08 -4.44 10.13
CA VAL A 106 8.23 -5.35 10.09
C VAL A 106 9.48 -4.62 9.65
N ASN A 107 9.42 -3.91 8.52
CA ASN A 107 10.57 -3.17 8.00
C ASN A 107 11.06 -2.10 8.97
N PHE A 108 10.16 -1.40 9.65
CA PHE A 108 10.53 -0.43 10.69
C PHE A 108 11.27 -1.12 11.84
N SER A 109 10.76 -2.25 12.31
CA SER A 109 11.36 -3.02 13.40
C SER A 109 12.74 -3.59 13.01
N LEU A 110 12.87 -4.11 11.78
CA LEU A 110 14.15 -4.59 11.24
C LEU A 110 15.16 -3.44 11.09
N ARG A 111 14.74 -2.29 10.53
CA ARG A 111 15.60 -1.10 10.40
C ARG A 111 16.10 -0.60 11.75
N LYS A 112 15.26 -0.64 12.80
CA LYS A 112 15.68 -0.25 14.15
C LYS A 112 16.83 -1.11 14.67
N ILE A 113 16.83 -2.41 14.35
CA ILE A 113 17.86 -3.35 14.77
C ILE A 113 19.11 -3.25 13.89
N THR A 114 18.94 -3.09 12.56
CA THR A 114 20.08 -3.02 11.63
C THR A 114 20.76 -1.66 11.62
N LYS A 115 20.05 -0.56 11.92
CA LYS A 115 20.60 0.80 11.92
C LYS A 115 21.77 0.99 12.89
N THR A 116 21.83 0.23 13.98
CA THR A 116 22.89 0.29 14.97
C THR A 116 24.15 -0.47 14.56
N ARG A 117 24.10 -1.17 13.42
CA ARG A 117 25.24 -1.95 12.89
C ARG A 117 25.76 -1.28 11.62
N ALA A 118 27.02 -0.92 11.62
CA ALA A 118 27.67 -0.28 10.47
C ALA A 118 27.88 -1.27 9.31
N SER A 119 28.20 -2.55 9.61
CA SER A 119 28.44 -3.61 8.62
C SER A 119 28.22 -4.97 9.24
N PHE A 120 28.10 -6.00 8.38
CA PHE A 120 28.08 -7.39 8.76
C PHE A 120 29.38 -8.05 8.32
N PRO A 121 29.99 -8.92 9.15
CA PRO A 121 31.24 -9.60 8.78
C PRO A 121 31.07 -10.58 7.63
N ASN A 122 29.87 -11.17 7.47
CA ASN A 122 29.49 -12.09 6.40
C ASN A 122 27.97 -12.18 6.29
N ASP A 123 27.47 -12.85 5.25
CA ASP A 123 26.03 -13.01 4.98
C ASP A 123 25.35 -13.83 6.06
N GLU A 124 26.01 -14.85 6.63
CA GLU A 124 25.45 -15.68 7.71
C GLU A 124 25.13 -14.87 8.96
N ALA A 125 26.00 -13.92 9.32
CA ALA A 125 25.77 -13.02 10.44
C ALA A 125 24.56 -12.11 10.20
N ALA A 126 24.38 -11.62 8.96
CA ALA A 126 23.22 -10.84 8.57
C ALA A 126 21.95 -11.68 8.65
N ILE A 127 21.94 -12.86 8.03
CA ILE A 127 20.80 -13.80 8.03
C ILE A 127 20.42 -14.18 9.46
N LYS A 128 21.38 -14.52 10.31
CA LYS A 128 21.15 -14.88 11.73
C LYS A 128 20.49 -13.75 12.49
N LEU A 129 20.98 -12.51 12.32
CA LEU A 129 20.37 -11.34 12.97
C LEU A 129 18.95 -11.12 12.52
N LEU A 130 18.69 -11.14 11.19
CA LEU A 130 17.36 -10.95 10.61
C LEU A 130 16.40 -12.07 11.07
N TYR A 131 16.84 -13.32 11.09
CA TYR A 131 16.06 -14.45 11.60
C TYR A 131 15.62 -14.25 13.05
N LEU A 132 16.57 -13.92 13.95
CA LEU A 132 16.27 -13.68 15.36
C LEU A 132 15.34 -12.47 15.54
N ALA A 133 15.56 -11.42 14.77
CA ALA A 133 14.69 -10.25 14.77
C ALA A 133 13.27 -10.58 14.34
N LEU A 134 13.10 -11.30 13.23
CA LEU A 134 11.79 -11.74 12.73
C LEU A 134 11.08 -12.67 13.72
N ARG A 135 11.81 -13.60 14.33
CA ARG A 135 11.27 -14.47 15.38
C ARG A 135 10.73 -13.67 16.56
N ASN A 136 11.46 -12.67 17.04
CA ASN A 136 11.01 -11.79 18.13
C ASN A 136 9.82 -10.91 17.72
N ILE A 137 9.77 -10.45 16.47
CA ILE A 137 8.65 -9.68 15.94
C ILE A 137 7.39 -10.55 15.85
N SER A 138 7.51 -11.78 15.33
CA SER A 138 6.39 -12.71 15.18
C SER A 138 5.73 -13.09 16.50
N GLN A 139 6.48 -13.20 17.58
CA GLN A 139 5.94 -13.47 18.92
C GLN A 139 5.00 -12.38 19.44
N ARG A 140 5.12 -11.15 18.90
CA ARG A 140 4.26 -10.00 19.27
C ARG A 140 2.99 -9.92 18.42
N TRP A 141 2.90 -10.72 17.36
CA TRP A 141 1.74 -10.76 16.47
C TRP A 141 0.69 -11.72 17.00
N THR A 142 0.05 -11.33 18.09
CA THR A 142 -0.96 -12.15 18.77
C THR A 142 -2.38 -11.88 18.33
N MET A 143 -2.61 -10.74 17.66
CA MET A 143 -3.94 -10.32 17.20
C MET A 143 -4.08 -10.46 15.69
N PRO A 144 -5.19 -11.02 15.20
CA PRO A 144 -5.46 -11.07 13.77
C PRO A 144 -5.68 -9.65 13.20
N ILE A 145 -5.40 -9.50 11.90
CA ILE A 145 -5.71 -8.25 11.18
C ILE A 145 -7.22 -8.00 11.25
N GLN A 146 -7.61 -6.77 11.61
CA GLN A 146 -9.02 -6.37 11.63
C GLN A 146 -9.68 -6.64 10.27
N ASN A 147 -10.91 -7.17 10.30
CA ASN A 147 -11.70 -7.53 9.12
C ASN A 147 -11.09 -8.61 8.22
N TRP A 148 -10.03 -9.33 8.68
CA TRP A 148 -9.36 -10.35 7.87
C TRP A 148 -10.30 -11.47 7.43
N LYS A 149 -11.21 -11.93 8.30
CA LYS A 149 -12.19 -12.96 7.94
C LYS A 149 -13.04 -12.57 6.73
N HIS A 150 -13.58 -11.35 6.73
CA HIS A 150 -14.41 -10.85 5.62
C HIS A 150 -13.59 -10.68 4.33
N ALA A 151 -12.40 -10.11 4.44
CA ALA A 151 -11.51 -9.98 3.29
C ALA A 151 -11.11 -11.35 2.73
N MET A 152 -10.80 -12.33 3.59
CA MET A 152 -10.45 -13.69 3.19
C MET A 152 -11.59 -14.39 2.47
N SER A 153 -12.82 -14.27 2.96
CA SER A 153 -13.99 -14.82 2.26
C SER A 153 -14.14 -14.26 0.85
N GLN A 154 -13.94 -12.95 0.67
CA GLN A 154 -14.00 -12.31 -0.64
C GLN A 154 -12.82 -12.71 -1.55
N LEU A 155 -11.62 -12.88 -0.98
CA LEU A 155 -10.45 -13.40 -1.72
C LEU A 155 -10.69 -14.84 -2.18
N MET A 156 -11.26 -15.71 -1.34
CA MET A 156 -11.59 -17.08 -1.72
C MET A 156 -12.61 -17.14 -2.86
N ILE A 157 -13.62 -16.28 -2.85
CA ILE A 157 -14.61 -16.18 -3.95
C ILE A 157 -13.91 -15.71 -5.24
N ARG A 158 -13.06 -14.67 -5.16
CA ARG A 158 -12.41 -14.10 -6.33
C ARG A 158 -11.35 -15.02 -6.95
N PHE A 159 -10.66 -15.80 -6.13
CA PHE A 159 -9.53 -16.65 -6.51
C PHE A 159 -9.82 -18.14 -6.25
N GLU A 160 -11.08 -18.56 -6.40
CA GLU A 160 -11.52 -19.91 -6.09
C GLU A 160 -10.66 -20.99 -6.74
N ALA A 161 -10.30 -20.80 -8.02
CA ALA A 161 -9.46 -21.75 -8.76
C ALA A 161 -8.07 -21.94 -8.15
N GLN A 162 -7.49 -20.88 -7.58
CA GLN A 162 -6.17 -20.94 -6.94
C GLN A 162 -6.23 -21.55 -5.54
N PHE A 163 -7.32 -21.32 -4.79
CA PHE A 163 -7.51 -21.92 -3.47
C PHE A 163 -7.85 -23.39 -3.50
N ASN A 164 -8.50 -23.87 -4.57
CA ASN A 164 -8.84 -25.28 -4.74
C ASN A 164 -7.67 -26.15 -5.26
N GLN A 165 -6.55 -25.54 -5.64
CA GLN A 165 -5.33 -26.22 -6.11
C GLN A 165 -4.25 -26.34 -5.01
N ALA A 166 -4.48 -25.76 -3.85
CA ALA A 166 -3.55 -25.76 -2.70
C ALA A 166 -3.96 -26.80 -1.66
#